data_844b418a8981b8372d2edd1aa59859c2
#
_entry.id   844b418a8981b8372d2edd1aa59859c2
#
_cell.length_a   1.000
_cell.length_b   1.000
_cell.length_c   1.000
_cell.angle_alpha   90.00
_cell.angle_beta   90.00
_cell.angle_gamma   90.00
#
_symmetry.space_group_name_H-M   'P 1'
#
loop_
_entity.id
_entity.type
_entity.pdbx_description
1 polymer ?
#
loop_
_entity_poly.entity_id
_entity_poly.type
_entity_poly.pdbx_seq_one_letter_code
_entity_poly.pdbx_strand_id
1 'polypeptide(L)'
;MHDIASMIMTGAAKTNFSYTVRTLKTINQAVDDMTTSLKDVGFGILGTLDFKEILQKKGLDFKDEYRLLEVCNPGAAKQVLESNPEVGLLLPCTIAIYQKNNENFISLAKPTSLLANIHDYTLEKFGKEIEQKLVQATEKAK
;
A
#
# COMPACT_ATOMS: atom_id res chain seq x y z
N MET A 1 -12.33 15.28 20.09
CA MET A 1 -11.93 14.81 19.51
C MET A 1 -10.91 15.17 19.25
N HIS A 2 -10.38 15.24 19.51
CA HIS A 2 -9.50 15.28 19.13
C HIS A 2 -8.88 14.66 18.80
N ASP A 3 -9.35 14.54 19.20
CA ASP A 3 -8.43 13.80 18.86
C ASP A 3 -8.60 12.94 17.67
N ILE A 4 -9.76 13.06 16.98
CA ILE A 4 -9.96 12.41 15.71
C ILE A 4 -8.90 12.83 14.72
N ALA A 5 -8.57 14.12 14.67
CA ALA A 5 -7.54 14.60 13.76
C ALA A 5 -6.19 13.94 14.06
N SER A 6 -5.83 13.85 15.32
CA SER A 6 -4.59 13.19 15.70
C SER A 6 -4.61 11.72 15.37
N MET A 7 -5.76 11.08 15.58
CA MET A 7 -5.92 9.67 15.25
C MET A 7 -5.79 9.43 13.75
N ILE A 8 -6.36 10.30 12.94
CA ILE A 8 -6.26 10.20 11.49
C ILE A 8 -4.83 10.44 11.04
N MET A 9 -4.12 11.33 11.69
CA MET A 9 -2.74 11.63 11.34
C MET A 9 -1.79 10.47 11.63
N THR A 10 -2.02 9.73 12.69
CA THR A 10 -1.24 8.52 12.93
C THR A 10 -1.66 7.43 11.96
N GLY A 11 -2.92 7.44 11.54
CA GLY A 11 -3.50 6.62 10.48
C GLY A 11 -3.55 5.14 10.73
N ALA A 12 -2.51 4.59 11.30
CA ALA A 12 -2.25 3.17 11.31
C ALA A 12 -3.37 2.33 11.91
N ALA A 13 -4.06 2.84 12.93
CA ALA A 13 -5.03 2.04 13.66
C ALA A 13 -6.47 2.38 13.32
N LYS A 14 -6.71 3.19 12.29
CA LYS A 14 -8.04 3.77 12.10
C LYS A 14 -8.91 3.03 11.13
N THR A 15 -8.35 2.14 10.33
CA THR A 15 -9.13 1.33 9.41
C THR A 15 -8.74 -0.13 9.58
N ASN A 16 -9.65 -1.02 9.17
CA ASN A 16 -9.39 -2.45 9.23
C ASN A 16 -8.64 -2.94 7.99
N PHE A 17 -8.62 -2.15 6.93
CA PHE A 17 -8.08 -2.61 5.65
C PHE A 17 -6.73 -1.99 5.29
N SER A 18 -6.30 -0.97 5.99
CA SER A 18 -5.06 -0.27 5.61
C SER A 18 -4.13 -0.06 6.80
N TYR A 19 -2.84 0.02 6.47
CA TYR A 19 -1.81 0.50 7.39
C TYR A 19 -1.27 1.79 6.81
N THR A 20 -1.44 2.89 7.52
CA THR A 20 -1.12 4.22 7.02
C THR A 20 -0.19 4.95 7.98
N VAL A 21 0.86 5.57 7.44
CA VAL A 21 1.79 6.39 8.21
C VAL A 21 1.94 7.74 7.55
N ARG A 22 2.21 8.76 8.37
CA ARG A 22 2.57 10.07 7.87
C ARG A 22 4.07 10.10 7.56
N THR A 23 4.46 10.84 6.54
CA THR A 23 5.85 11.07 6.21
C THR A 23 6.11 12.56 6.04
N LEU A 24 7.30 13.00 6.44
CA LEU A 24 7.74 14.38 6.21
C LEU A 24 8.45 14.54 4.88
N LYS A 25 8.64 13.45 4.15
CA LYS A 25 9.29 13.47 2.85
C LYS A 25 8.35 14.01 1.79
N THR A 26 8.92 14.49 0.68
CA THR A 26 8.12 14.83 -0.49
C THR A 26 7.54 13.56 -1.08
N ILE A 27 6.51 13.70 -1.92
CA ILE A 27 5.90 12.54 -2.59
C ILE A 27 6.95 11.78 -3.40
N ASN A 28 7.77 12.50 -4.19
CA ASN A 28 8.79 11.84 -5.00
C ASN A 28 9.83 11.11 -4.15
N GLN A 29 10.27 11.72 -3.06
CA GLN A 29 11.24 11.09 -2.16
C GLN A 29 10.62 9.85 -1.50
N ALA A 30 9.37 9.94 -1.08
CA ALA A 30 8.68 8.80 -0.48
C ALA A 30 8.54 7.65 -1.46
N VAL A 31 8.22 7.95 -2.72
CA VAL A 31 8.14 6.92 -3.78
C VAL A 31 9.50 6.24 -3.95
N ASP A 32 10.56 7.03 -4.03
CA ASP A 32 11.91 6.47 -4.22
C ASP A 32 12.33 5.61 -3.03
N ASP A 33 12.10 6.09 -1.82
CA ASP A 33 12.50 5.37 -0.62
C ASP A 33 11.65 4.11 -0.41
N MET A 34 10.36 4.16 -0.77
CA MET A 34 9.52 2.97 -0.75
C MET A 34 10.01 1.94 -1.76
N THR A 35 10.39 2.39 -2.96
CA THR A 35 10.91 1.48 -3.98
C THR A 35 12.14 0.73 -3.46
N THR A 36 13.06 1.45 -2.82
CA THR A 36 14.27 0.84 -2.27
C THR A 36 13.95 -0.11 -1.11
N SER A 37 13.12 0.32 -0.17
CA SER A 37 12.82 -0.52 1.00
C SER A 37 12.01 -1.76 0.62
N LEU A 38 11.14 -1.66 -0.37
CA LEU A 38 10.40 -2.81 -0.88
C LEU A 38 11.33 -3.82 -1.53
N LYS A 39 12.29 -3.35 -2.30
CA LYS A 39 13.28 -4.24 -2.92
C LYS A 39 14.05 -5.02 -1.86
N ASP A 40 14.39 -4.39 -0.75
CA ASP A 40 15.12 -5.04 0.33
C ASP A 40 14.35 -6.19 0.97
N VAL A 41 13.03 -6.22 0.84
CA VAL A 41 12.20 -7.31 1.38
C VAL A 41 11.58 -8.17 0.26
N GLY A 42 12.13 -8.07 -0.94
CA GLY A 42 11.78 -8.97 -2.04
C GLY A 42 10.62 -8.53 -2.91
N PHE A 43 10.23 -7.26 -2.84
CA PHE A 43 9.13 -6.75 -3.67
C PHE A 43 9.67 -5.83 -4.77
N GLY A 44 9.08 -5.95 -5.96
CA GLY A 44 9.33 -5.02 -7.06
C GLY A 44 8.08 -4.23 -7.39
N ILE A 45 8.26 -3.10 -8.05
CA ILE A 45 7.15 -2.27 -8.50
C ILE A 45 6.81 -2.67 -9.93
N LEU A 46 5.56 -3.12 -10.12
CA LEU A 46 5.06 -3.51 -11.44
C LEU A 46 4.52 -2.32 -12.22
N GLY A 47 3.99 -1.33 -11.51
CA GLY A 47 3.43 -0.17 -12.16
C GLY A 47 3.19 0.94 -11.16
N THR A 48 3.12 2.15 -11.67
CA THR A 48 2.82 3.34 -10.88
C THR A 48 1.76 4.14 -11.61
N LEU A 49 0.71 4.53 -10.88
CA LEU A 49 -0.34 5.36 -11.41
C LEU A 49 -0.29 6.72 -10.73
N ASP A 50 -0.22 7.78 -11.53
CA ASP A 50 -0.28 9.15 -11.05
C ASP A 50 -1.71 9.65 -11.24
N PHE A 51 -2.52 9.56 -10.19
CA PHE A 51 -3.94 9.90 -10.29
C PHE A 51 -4.20 11.39 -10.48
N LYS A 52 -3.33 12.24 -9.98
CA LYS A 52 -3.45 13.65 -10.26
C LYS A 52 -3.36 13.91 -11.77
N GLU A 53 -2.37 13.33 -12.41
CA GLU A 53 -2.20 13.45 -13.86
C GLU A 53 -3.35 12.81 -14.62
N ILE A 54 -3.73 11.59 -14.23
CA ILE A 54 -4.81 10.84 -14.89
C ILE A 54 -6.12 11.63 -14.86
N LEU A 55 -6.46 12.15 -13.69
CA LEU A 55 -7.74 12.87 -13.52
C LEU A 55 -7.73 14.22 -14.21
N GLN A 56 -6.61 14.93 -14.13
CA GLN A 56 -6.48 16.22 -14.82
C GLN A 56 -6.57 16.09 -16.33
N LYS A 57 -6.00 15.03 -16.89
CA LYS A 57 -6.11 14.76 -18.33
C LYS A 57 -7.53 14.48 -18.78
N LYS A 58 -8.40 14.04 -17.86
CA LYS A 58 -9.81 13.81 -18.13
C LYS A 58 -10.67 15.06 -17.88
N GLY A 59 -10.03 16.19 -17.60
CA GLY A 59 -10.72 17.43 -17.34
C GLY A 59 -11.30 17.55 -15.93
N LEU A 60 -10.89 16.68 -15.03
CA LEU A 60 -11.39 16.67 -13.66
C LEU A 60 -10.44 17.45 -12.75
N ASP A 61 -11.01 18.18 -11.78
CA ASP A 61 -10.22 18.98 -10.85
C ASP A 61 -9.75 18.10 -9.70
N PHE A 62 -8.46 17.82 -9.67
CA PHE A 62 -7.85 17.04 -8.60
C PHE A 62 -6.45 17.60 -8.35
N LYS A 63 -6.26 18.26 -7.22
CA LYS A 63 -5.06 19.07 -6.97
C LYS A 63 -3.99 18.38 -6.14
N ASP A 64 -4.37 17.47 -5.26
CA ASP A 64 -3.42 16.78 -4.39
C ASP A 64 -2.66 15.70 -5.14
N GLU A 65 -1.39 15.51 -4.77
CA GLU A 65 -0.63 14.39 -5.30
C GLU A 65 -1.22 13.07 -4.82
N TYR A 66 -1.30 12.11 -5.72
CA TYR A 66 -1.75 10.76 -5.38
C TYR A 66 -1.08 9.76 -6.31
N ARG A 67 -0.16 8.97 -5.76
CA ARG A 67 0.54 7.92 -6.50
C ARG A 67 0.12 6.56 -5.97
N LEU A 68 -0.20 5.66 -6.87
CA LEU A 68 -0.54 4.30 -6.51
C LEU A 68 0.54 3.38 -7.05
N LEU A 69 1.18 2.63 -6.16
CA LEU A 69 2.23 1.68 -6.53
C LEU A 69 1.64 0.28 -6.51
N GLU A 70 1.79 -0.43 -7.61
CA GLU A 70 1.42 -1.83 -7.68
C GLU A 70 2.67 -2.66 -7.48
N VAL A 71 2.71 -3.42 -6.39
CA VAL A 71 3.93 -4.11 -5.97
C VAL A 71 3.72 -5.62 -5.91
N CYS A 72 4.77 -6.35 -6.17
CA CYS A 72 4.69 -7.80 -6.25
C CYS A 72 5.96 -8.46 -5.73
N ASN A 73 5.76 -9.52 -4.95
CA ASN A 73 6.80 -10.48 -4.65
C ASN A 73 6.56 -11.67 -5.59
N PRO A 74 7.41 -11.89 -6.60
CA PRO A 74 7.12 -12.90 -7.61
C PRO A 74 6.95 -14.32 -7.07
N GLY A 75 7.78 -14.71 -6.11
CA GLY A 75 7.65 -16.04 -5.50
C GLY A 75 6.34 -16.22 -4.78
N ALA A 76 5.92 -15.20 -4.06
CA ALA A 76 4.66 -15.18 -3.36
C ALA A 76 3.48 -15.23 -4.33
N ALA A 77 3.54 -14.45 -5.39
CA ALA A 77 2.49 -14.42 -6.40
C ALA A 77 2.33 -15.79 -7.07
N LYS A 78 3.44 -16.42 -7.43
CA LYS A 78 3.41 -17.76 -8.03
C LYS A 78 2.71 -18.76 -7.11
N GLN A 79 3.06 -18.75 -5.83
CA GLN A 79 2.49 -19.66 -4.86
C GLN A 79 0.97 -19.49 -4.72
N VAL A 80 0.53 -18.25 -4.64
CA VAL A 80 -0.89 -17.93 -4.50
C VAL A 80 -1.67 -18.34 -5.76
N LEU A 81 -1.14 -17.98 -6.93
CA LEU A 81 -1.83 -18.27 -8.18
C LEU A 81 -1.92 -19.77 -8.47
N GLU A 82 -0.91 -20.54 -8.08
CA GLU A 82 -0.96 -22.00 -8.22
C GLU A 82 -1.94 -22.62 -7.25
N SER A 83 -2.08 -22.04 -6.06
CA SER A 83 -2.99 -22.57 -5.05
C SER A 83 -4.45 -22.24 -5.37
N ASN A 84 -4.72 -21.01 -5.73
CA ASN A 84 -6.08 -20.55 -6.01
C ASN A 84 -6.05 -19.35 -6.98
N PRO A 85 -6.28 -19.61 -8.28
CA PRO A 85 -6.21 -18.53 -9.27
C PRO A 85 -7.14 -17.34 -8.99
N GLU A 86 -8.27 -17.57 -8.34
CA GLU A 86 -9.20 -16.49 -8.05
C GLU A 86 -8.63 -15.50 -7.04
N VAL A 87 -7.69 -15.92 -6.21
CA VAL A 87 -7.00 -15.01 -5.27
C VAL A 87 -6.15 -14.00 -6.03
N GLY A 88 -5.81 -14.31 -7.28
CA GLY A 88 -5.15 -13.33 -8.15
C GLY A 88 -5.92 -12.03 -8.31
N LEU A 89 -7.23 -12.04 -8.07
CA LEU A 89 -8.02 -10.82 -8.09
C LEU A 89 -7.62 -9.83 -7.01
N LEU A 90 -6.90 -10.30 -5.98
CA LEU A 90 -6.40 -9.46 -4.89
C LEU A 90 -4.93 -9.06 -5.09
N LEU A 91 -4.37 -9.39 -6.24
CA LEU A 91 -3.02 -9.04 -6.63
C LEU A 91 -3.06 -7.96 -7.71
N PRO A 92 -2.00 -7.17 -7.87
CA PRO A 92 -0.83 -7.05 -6.99
C PRO A 92 -1.17 -6.32 -5.69
N CYS A 93 -0.23 -6.33 -4.74
CA CYS A 93 -0.40 -5.52 -3.53
C CYS A 93 -0.33 -4.03 -3.90
N THR A 94 -1.11 -3.23 -3.21
CA THR A 94 -1.27 -1.82 -3.55
C THR A 94 -0.77 -0.93 -2.42
N ILE A 95 0.04 0.06 -2.78
CA ILE A 95 0.52 1.07 -1.83
C ILE A 95 0.21 2.45 -2.42
N ALA A 96 -0.44 3.30 -1.65
CA ALA A 96 -0.71 4.67 -2.04
C ALA A 96 0.25 5.62 -1.34
N ILE A 97 0.78 6.59 -2.07
CA ILE A 97 1.56 7.68 -1.51
C ILE A 97 0.87 8.95 -1.95
N TYR A 98 0.35 9.71 -0.98
CA TYR A 98 -0.55 10.80 -1.31
C TYR A 98 -0.47 11.96 -0.34
N GLN A 99 -0.99 13.07 -0.80
CA GLN A 99 -1.10 14.31 -0.05
C GLN A 99 -2.55 14.54 0.34
N LYS A 100 -2.76 14.95 1.57
CA LYS A 100 -4.07 15.39 2.04
C LYS A 100 -3.88 16.44 3.12
N ASN A 101 -4.57 17.59 2.97
CA ASN A 101 -4.47 18.70 3.92
C ASN A 101 -3.03 19.13 4.18
N ASN A 102 -2.24 19.20 3.10
CA ASN A 102 -0.83 19.60 3.12
C ASN A 102 0.08 18.64 3.90
N GLU A 103 -0.37 17.42 4.12
CA GLU A 103 0.44 16.39 4.75
C GLU A 103 0.56 15.20 3.80
N ASN A 104 1.69 14.49 3.89
CA ASN A 104 1.96 13.35 3.02
C ASN A 104 1.89 12.04 3.79
N PHE A 105 1.34 11.03 3.15
CA PHE A 105 1.09 9.72 3.76
C PHE A 105 1.54 8.59 2.86
N ILE A 106 1.93 7.49 3.49
CA ILE A 106 2.15 6.21 2.82
C ILE A 106 1.15 5.22 3.40
N SER A 107 0.35 4.60 2.54
CA SER A 107 -0.73 3.72 2.98
C SER A 107 -0.67 2.42 2.19
N LEU A 108 -0.69 1.29 2.88
CA LEU A 108 -0.74 0.00 2.22
C LEU A 108 -2.06 -0.72 2.52
N ALA A 109 -2.56 -1.43 1.53
CA ALA A 109 -3.70 -2.32 1.74
C ALA A 109 -3.19 -3.55 2.50
N LYS A 110 -3.88 -3.91 3.58
CA LYS A 110 -3.46 -5.04 4.42
C LYS A 110 -3.85 -6.37 3.79
N PRO A 111 -2.90 -7.19 3.38
CA PRO A 111 -3.21 -8.51 2.84
C PRO A 111 -4.09 -9.35 3.76
N THR A 112 -3.87 -9.29 5.07
CA THR A 112 -4.69 -10.06 6.01
C THR A 112 -6.15 -9.66 5.96
N SER A 113 -6.44 -8.37 5.78
CA SER A 113 -7.81 -7.88 5.67
C SER A 113 -8.45 -8.31 4.34
N LEU A 114 -7.69 -8.25 3.26
CA LEU A 114 -8.20 -8.63 1.94
C LEU A 114 -8.50 -10.13 1.87
N LEU A 115 -7.74 -10.95 2.57
CA LEU A 115 -7.88 -12.40 2.56
C LEU A 115 -8.84 -12.92 3.63
N ALA A 116 -9.34 -12.06 4.51
CA ALA A 116 -10.13 -12.48 5.68
C ALA A 116 -11.37 -13.28 5.33
N ASN A 117 -12.02 -12.98 4.21
CA ASN A 117 -13.27 -13.64 3.82
C ASN A 117 -13.07 -14.93 3.02
N ILE A 118 -11.83 -15.30 2.74
CA ILE A 118 -11.55 -16.49 1.94
C ILE A 118 -11.54 -17.74 2.81
N HIS A 119 -11.23 -17.60 4.10
CA HIS A 119 -11.25 -18.69 5.08
C HIS A 119 -10.32 -19.84 4.71
N ASP A 120 -9.13 -19.50 4.23
CA ASP A 120 -8.09 -20.47 3.90
C ASP A 120 -6.90 -20.25 4.84
N TYR A 121 -6.62 -21.22 5.70
CA TYR A 121 -5.59 -21.09 6.71
C TYR A 121 -4.19 -20.81 6.11
N THR A 122 -3.88 -21.48 5.02
CA THR A 122 -2.58 -21.31 4.35
C THR A 122 -2.45 -19.88 3.81
N LEU A 123 -3.51 -19.36 3.18
CA LEU A 123 -3.53 -17.99 2.68
C LEU A 123 -3.47 -16.97 3.80
N GLU A 124 -4.14 -17.23 4.92
CA GLU A 124 -4.08 -16.34 6.07
C GLU A 124 -2.67 -16.21 6.62
N LYS A 125 -1.98 -17.33 6.77
CA LYS A 125 -0.60 -17.34 7.24
C LYS A 125 0.31 -16.61 6.27
N PHE A 126 0.12 -16.88 4.99
CA PHE A 126 0.86 -16.25 3.92
C PHE A 126 0.64 -14.74 3.91
N GLY A 127 -0.61 -14.31 4.05
CA GLY A 127 -0.96 -12.89 4.10
C GLY A 127 -0.29 -12.18 5.26
N LYS A 128 -0.19 -12.82 6.42
CA LYS A 128 0.50 -12.24 7.57
C LYS A 128 1.99 -12.01 7.29
N GLU A 129 2.64 -12.97 6.66
CA GLU A 129 4.05 -12.84 6.33
C GLU A 129 4.30 -11.71 5.33
N ILE A 130 3.48 -11.62 4.31
CA ILE A 130 3.56 -10.56 3.31
C ILE A 130 3.30 -9.20 3.96
N GLU A 131 2.27 -9.12 4.78
CA GLU A 131 1.92 -7.87 5.46
C GLU A 131 3.05 -7.38 6.36
N GLN A 132 3.70 -8.27 7.11
CA GLN A 132 4.82 -7.91 7.95
C GLN A 132 5.95 -7.28 7.14
N LYS A 133 6.25 -7.83 5.97
CA LYS A 133 7.29 -7.30 5.09
C LYS A 133 6.91 -5.93 4.55
N LEU A 134 5.65 -5.76 4.15
CA LEU A 134 5.18 -4.47 3.64
C LEU A 134 5.18 -3.40 4.73
N VAL A 135 4.76 -3.74 5.94
CA VAL A 135 4.81 -2.83 7.07
C VAL A 135 6.26 -2.44 7.40
N GLN A 136 7.15 -3.41 7.41
CA GLN A 136 8.57 -3.17 7.66
C GLN A 136 9.16 -2.21 6.62
N ALA A 137 8.86 -2.43 5.36
CA ALA A 137 9.33 -1.56 4.29
C ALA A 137 8.78 -0.13 4.44
N THR A 138 7.50 -0.01 4.82
CA THR A 138 6.84 1.28 5.02
C THR A 138 7.48 2.04 6.19
N GLU A 139 7.71 1.37 7.30
CA GLU A 139 8.34 2.01 8.46
C GLU A 139 9.74 2.49 8.14
N LYS A 140 10.47 1.74 7.34
CA LYS A 140 11.83 2.13 6.95
C LYS A 140 11.81 3.31 5.98
N ALA A 141 10.81 3.41 5.12
CA ALA A 141 10.75 4.44 4.09
C ALA A 141 10.14 5.76 4.57
N LYS A 142 9.36 5.74 5.65
CA LYS A 142 8.68 6.96 6.11
C LYS A 142 9.67 8.01 6.68
#